data_5e0bd4420e48e8114b54c31aaf39b82b
#
_entry.id   5e0bd4420e48e8114b54c31aaf39b82b
#
_cell.length_a   1.000
_cell.length_b   1.000
_cell.length_c   1.000
_cell.angle_alpha   90.00
_cell.angle_beta   90.00
_cell.angle_gamma   90.00
#
_symmetry.space_group_name_H-M   'P 1'
#
loop_
_entity.id
_entity.type
_entity.pdbx_description
1 polymer ?
#
loop_
_entity_poly.entity_id
_entity_poly.type
_entity_poly.pdbx_seq_one_letter_code
_entity_poly.pdbx_strand_id
1 'polypeptide(L)'
;MLVHEGHARTMRFFTSSNSSSYDLVVRLATFGQDYAWKHEIIKAVGNHSYILELACGTGILSSMLAQRDKNVAGIDLTFEYLRVSKHKLNSSIAQGTAEALPYRSESFDAIVSSYLAKYVDIQEVIDECWRVLRPGGIVVFHDFTYPHGFMSGLWNRYFALLRLAGRFVASWKVVFGQLDDVIKNSGWVDQTANILENRKFQNVHCRWYTAGTAAIVSAEKP
;
A
#
# COMPACT_ATOMS: atom_id res chain seq x y z
N MET A 1 6.44 -19.55 5.47
CA MET A 1 5.05 -20.00 5.30
C MET A 1 4.08 -18.83 5.10
N LEU A 2 4.14 -17.77 5.90
CA LEU A 2 3.27 -16.57 5.78
C LEU A 2 3.42 -15.79 4.47
N VAL A 3 4.64 -15.60 3.96
CA VAL A 3 4.92 -14.90 2.68
C VAL A 3 4.18 -15.56 1.51
N HIS A 4 4.23 -16.90 1.43
CA HIS A 4 3.53 -17.64 0.36
C HIS A 4 2.01 -17.49 0.41
N GLU A 5 1.42 -17.38 1.59
CA GLU A 5 -0.03 -17.16 1.72
C GLU A 5 -0.42 -15.73 1.32
N GLY A 6 0.36 -14.72 1.69
CA GLY A 6 0.14 -13.33 1.32
C GLY A 6 0.22 -13.13 -0.20
N HIS A 7 1.28 -13.63 -0.82
CA HIS A 7 1.45 -13.60 -2.28
C HIS A 7 0.33 -14.34 -3.01
N ALA A 8 -0.02 -15.57 -2.56
CA ALA A 8 -1.11 -16.33 -3.14
C ALA A 8 -2.47 -15.60 -3.01
N ARG A 9 -2.69 -14.86 -1.93
CA ARG A 9 -3.87 -14.02 -1.74
C ARG A 9 -3.85 -12.82 -2.67
N THR A 10 -2.72 -12.12 -2.79
CA THR A 10 -2.52 -11.01 -3.72
C THR A 10 -2.85 -11.43 -5.15
N MET A 11 -2.31 -12.56 -5.61
CA MET A 11 -2.57 -13.09 -6.95
C MET A 11 -4.03 -13.50 -7.18
N ARG A 12 -4.77 -13.87 -6.13
CA ARG A 12 -6.22 -14.15 -6.23
C ARG A 12 -7.08 -12.89 -6.21
N PHE A 13 -6.64 -11.85 -5.51
CA PHE A 13 -7.38 -10.58 -5.39
C PHE A 13 -7.19 -9.71 -6.62
N PHE A 14 -5.97 -9.61 -7.13
CA PHE A 14 -5.56 -8.67 -8.15
C PHE A 14 -5.25 -9.41 -9.46
N THR A 15 -6.24 -9.50 -10.32
CA THR A 15 -6.21 -10.28 -11.55
C THR A 15 -6.43 -9.40 -12.78
N SER A 16 -6.22 -9.95 -13.98
CA SER A 16 -6.54 -9.27 -15.24
C SER A 16 -8.00 -8.83 -15.34
N SER A 17 -8.90 -9.56 -14.69
CA SER A 17 -10.35 -9.28 -14.76
C SER A 17 -10.78 -8.04 -13.99
N ASN A 18 -9.97 -7.55 -13.04
CA ASN A 18 -10.28 -6.37 -12.25
C ASN A 18 -9.27 -5.22 -12.36
N SER A 19 -8.13 -5.41 -13.02
CA SER A 19 -7.08 -4.40 -13.14
C SER A 19 -7.55 -3.11 -13.81
N SER A 20 -8.35 -3.18 -14.86
CA SER A 20 -8.87 -2.00 -15.58
C SER A 20 -9.92 -1.20 -14.79
N SER A 21 -10.65 -1.85 -13.89
CA SER A 21 -11.68 -1.21 -13.05
C SER A 21 -11.19 -0.81 -11.66
N TYR A 22 -9.95 -1.14 -11.31
CA TYR A 22 -9.40 -0.97 -9.97
C TYR A 22 -9.54 0.47 -9.46
N ASP A 23 -9.07 1.44 -10.22
CA ASP A 23 -9.09 2.85 -9.82
C ASP A 23 -10.49 3.35 -9.52
N LEU A 24 -11.46 2.99 -10.39
CA LEU A 24 -12.85 3.36 -10.20
C LEU A 24 -13.43 2.71 -8.94
N VAL A 25 -13.20 1.41 -8.77
CA VAL A 25 -13.74 0.65 -7.63
C VAL A 25 -13.14 1.15 -6.32
N VAL A 26 -11.83 1.37 -6.24
CA VAL A 26 -11.20 1.92 -5.03
C VAL A 26 -11.76 3.31 -4.73
N ARG A 27 -11.87 4.18 -5.73
CA ARG A 27 -12.45 5.53 -5.56
C ARG A 27 -13.87 5.47 -5.01
N LEU A 28 -14.73 4.64 -5.57
CA LEU A 28 -16.12 4.49 -5.12
C LEU A 28 -16.20 3.85 -3.72
N ALA A 29 -15.46 2.75 -3.51
CA ALA A 29 -15.45 2.03 -2.26
C ALA A 29 -14.85 2.83 -1.10
N THR A 30 -13.98 3.78 -1.35
CA THR A 30 -13.46 4.68 -0.31
C THR A 30 -14.18 6.03 -0.25
N PHE A 31 -15.25 6.22 -1.01
CA PHE A 31 -15.95 7.53 -1.14
C PHE A 31 -14.97 8.66 -1.50
N GLY A 32 -13.94 8.35 -2.31
CA GLY A 32 -12.89 9.29 -2.71
C GLY A 32 -11.80 9.54 -1.66
N GLN A 33 -11.88 8.95 -0.46
CA GLN A 33 -10.89 9.15 0.60
C GLN A 33 -9.50 8.62 0.21
N ASP A 34 -9.41 7.61 -0.65
CA ASP A 34 -8.15 7.12 -1.20
C ASP A 34 -7.26 8.24 -1.76
N TYR A 35 -7.85 9.18 -2.46
CA TYR A 35 -7.13 10.34 -2.99
C TYR A 35 -6.60 11.26 -1.87
N ALA A 36 -7.40 11.51 -0.85
CA ALA A 36 -6.99 12.31 0.31
C ALA A 36 -5.84 11.65 1.08
N TRP A 37 -5.91 10.33 1.32
CA TRP A 37 -4.85 9.58 1.98
C TRP A 37 -3.55 9.58 1.18
N LYS A 38 -3.60 9.46 -0.15
CA LYS A 38 -2.42 9.58 -1.01
C LYS A 38 -1.79 10.97 -0.94
N HIS A 39 -2.58 12.03 -0.77
CA HIS A 39 -2.04 13.37 -0.51
C HIS A 39 -1.30 13.45 0.83
N GLU A 40 -1.76 12.75 1.87
CA GLU A 40 -1.04 12.69 3.15
C GLU A 40 0.29 11.92 3.02
N ILE A 41 0.34 10.83 2.22
CA ILE A 41 1.60 10.16 1.87
C ILE A 41 2.56 11.15 1.19
N ILE A 42 2.09 11.90 0.20
CA ILE A 42 2.91 12.87 -0.54
C ILE A 42 3.42 13.98 0.38
N LYS A 43 2.60 14.45 1.33
CA LYS A 43 3.05 15.43 2.34
C LYS A 43 4.15 14.86 3.23
N ALA A 44 4.02 13.59 3.66
CA ALA A 44 5.04 12.92 4.47
C ALA A 44 6.36 12.76 3.72
N VAL A 45 6.32 12.48 2.42
CA VAL A 45 7.51 12.44 1.55
C VAL A 45 8.24 13.78 1.48
N GLY A 46 7.52 14.90 1.54
CA GLY A 46 8.12 16.24 1.57
C GLY A 46 9.03 16.53 0.37
N ASN A 47 10.27 16.93 0.66
CA ASN A 47 11.24 17.35 -0.37
C ASN A 47 12.07 16.22 -0.99
N HIS A 48 11.90 14.96 -0.54
CA HIS A 48 12.61 13.82 -1.11
C HIS A 48 12.28 13.66 -2.61
N SER A 49 13.29 13.31 -3.42
CA SER A 49 13.20 13.39 -4.88
C SER A 49 13.22 12.01 -5.57
N TYR A 50 13.98 11.04 -5.03
CA TYR A 50 14.10 9.69 -5.59
C TYR A 50 13.26 8.73 -4.78
N ILE A 51 12.10 8.37 -5.31
CA ILE A 51 11.05 7.64 -4.58
C ILE A 51 10.86 6.25 -5.16
N LEU A 52 10.80 5.25 -4.30
CA LEU A 52 10.34 3.91 -4.65
C LEU A 52 8.92 3.70 -4.12
N GLU A 53 7.98 3.38 -4.99
CA GLU A 53 6.65 2.90 -4.59
C GLU A 53 6.61 1.37 -4.59
N LEU A 54 6.36 0.78 -3.41
CA LEU A 54 6.12 -0.66 -3.24
C LEU A 54 4.64 -0.97 -3.48
N ALA A 55 4.37 -2.03 -4.22
CA ALA A 55 3.03 -2.41 -4.68
C ALA A 55 2.35 -1.25 -5.44
N CYS A 56 3.03 -0.73 -6.46
CA CYS A 56 2.56 0.45 -7.19
C CYS A 56 1.26 0.21 -7.98
N GLY A 57 0.88 -1.04 -8.19
CA GLY A 57 -0.38 -1.44 -8.81
C GLY A 57 -0.63 -0.75 -10.15
N THR A 58 -1.73 -0.03 -10.26
CA THR A 58 -2.13 0.74 -11.45
C THR A 58 -1.42 2.10 -11.57
N GLY A 59 -0.52 2.45 -10.63
CA GLY A 59 0.31 3.64 -10.69
C GLY A 59 -0.38 4.95 -10.27
N ILE A 60 -1.44 4.91 -9.47
CA ILE A 60 -2.14 6.14 -9.03
C ILE A 60 -1.20 7.04 -8.22
N LEU A 61 -0.58 6.49 -7.15
CA LEU A 61 0.28 7.27 -6.27
C LEU A 61 1.57 7.68 -6.99
N SER A 62 2.18 6.78 -7.78
CA SER A 62 3.31 7.10 -8.63
C SER A 62 3.02 8.28 -9.57
N SER A 63 1.85 8.30 -10.22
CA SER A 63 1.44 9.40 -11.09
C SER A 63 1.27 10.72 -10.33
N MET A 64 0.69 10.68 -9.13
CA MET A 64 0.54 11.85 -8.27
C MET A 64 1.88 12.41 -7.78
N LEU A 65 2.86 11.54 -7.53
CA LEU A 65 4.23 11.92 -7.16
C LEU A 65 4.98 12.51 -8.36
N ALA A 66 4.90 11.86 -9.53
CA ALA A 66 5.54 12.35 -10.76
C ALA A 66 5.03 13.73 -11.19
N GLN A 67 3.75 14.04 -10.98
CA GLN A 67 3.17 15.38 -11.21
C GLN A 67 3.76 16.48 -10.30
N ARG A 68 4.59 16.12 -9.32
CA ARG A 68 5.31 17.02 -8.40
C ARG A 68 6.82 16.97 -8.60
N ASP A 69 7.23 16.66 -9.83
CA ASP A 69 8.66 16.61 -10.24
C ASP A 69 9.49 15.60 -9.43
N LYS A 70 8.85 14.52 -8.93
CA LYS A 70 9.55 13.43 -8.25
C LYS A 70 9.99 12.35 -9.24
N ASN A 71 11.20 11.82 -9.04
CA ASN A 71 11.70 10.66 -9.77
C ASN A 71 11.16 9.40 -9.12
N VAL A 72 10.19 8.75 -9.76
CA VAL A 72 9.49 7.61 -9.16
C VAL A 72 9.88 6.32 -9.87
N ALA A 73 10.29 5.32 -9.08
CA ALA A 73 10.34 3.93 -9.49
C ALA A 73 9.20 3.17 -8.80
N GLY A 74 8.60 2.20 -9.49
CA GLY A 74 7.54 1.37 -8.95
C GLY A 74 7.87 -0.12 -9.06
N ILE A 75 7.47 -0.90 -8.04
CA ILE A 75 7.53 -2.35 -8.08
C ILE A 75 6.17 -2.92 -7.69
N ASP A 76 5.73 -3.96 -8.39
CA ASP A 76 4.50 -4.69 -8.07
C ASP A 76 4.64 -6.17 -8.43
N LEU A 77 3.99 -7.03 -7.66
CA LEU A 77 3.96 -8.47 -7.90
C LEU A 77 3.12 -8.83 -9.12
N THR A 78 2.08 -8.03 -9.43
CA THR A 78 1.03 -8.36 -10.39
C THR A 78 1.29 -7.71 -11.75
N PHE A 79 1.71 -8.51 -12.72
CA PHE A 79 2.01 -8.05 -14.08
C PHE A 79 0.85 -7.29 -14.74
N GLU A 80 -0.39 -7.78 -14.55
CA GLU A 80 -1.57 -7.17 -15.18
C GLU A 80 -1.84 -5.75 -14.67
N TYR A 81 -1.50 -5.47 -13.43
CA TYR A 81 -1.59 -4.13 -12.85
C TYR A 81 -0.48 -3.21 -13.37
N LEU A 82 0.75 -3.74 -13.50
CA LEU A 82 1.86 -3.00 -14.12
C LEU A 82 1.58 -2.63 -15.58
N ARG A 83 0.87 -3.47 -16.33
CA ARG A 83 0.43 -3.11 -17.69
C ARG A 83 -0.45 -1.86 -17.70
N VAL A 84 -1.38 -1.73 -16.75
CA VAL A 84 -2.22 -0.53 -16.61
C VAL A 84 -1.37 0.67 -16.19
N SER A 85 -0.45 0.49 -15.26
CA SER A 85 0.48 1.52 -14.78
C SER A 85 1.35 2.08 -15.90
N LYS A 86 1.87 1.23 -16.78
CA LYS A 86 2.74 1.62 -17.91
C LYS A 86 2.10 2.66 -18.84
N HIS A 87 0.78 2.64 -18.98
CA HIS A 87 0.07 3.63 -19.79
C HIS A 87 -0.06 5.01 -19.12
N LYS A 88 0.17 5.08 -17.81
CA LYS A 88 0.05 6.32 -17.01
C LYS A 88 1.39 6.94 -16.66
N LEU A 89 2.46 6.16 -16.69
CA LEU A 89 3.75 6.53 -16.14
C LEU A 89 4.85 6.43 -17.20
N ASN A 90 5.66 7.49 -17.29
CA ASN A 90 6.99 7.44 -17.92
C ASN A 90 8.07 6.98 -16.92
N SER A 91 7.67 6.35 -15.81
CA SER A 91 8.54 5.95 -14.71
C SER A 91 9.09 4.54 -14.91
N SER A 92 10.21 4.24 -14.27
CA SER A 92 10.77 2.88 -14.21
C SER A 92 9.87 2.00 -13.34
N ILE A 93 9.24 0.99 -13.94
CA ILE A 93 8.45 -0.01 -13.22
C ILE A 93 9.04 -1.40 -13.41
N ALA A 94 9.04 -2.20 -12.35
CA ALA A 94 9.55 -3.57 -12.34
C ALA A 94 8.51 -4.53 -11.76
N GLN A 95 8.49 -5.76 -12.26
CA GLN A 95 7.75 -6.84 -11.61
C GLN A 95 8.65 -7.49 -10.55
N GLY A 96 8.15 -7.60 -9.33
CA GLY A 96 8.88 -8.19 -8.21
C GLY A 96 8.12 -8.08 -6.90
N THR A 97 8.75 -8.56 -5.84
CA THR A 97 8.19 -8.53 -4.48
C THR A 97 8.87 -7.45 -3.64
N ALA A 98 8.16 -6.94 -2.65
CA ALA A 98 8.69 -5.95 -1.74
C ALA A 98 9.71 -6.55 -0.73
N GLU A 99 9.66 -7.86 -0.53
CA GLU A 99 10.56 -8.63 0.32
C GLU A 99 11.93 -8.90 -0.32
N ALA A 100 12.09 -8.68 -1.64
CA ALA A 100 13.35 -8.88 -2.36
C ALA A 100 13.46 -7.83 -3.49
N LEU A 101 13.94 -6.65 -3.14
CA LEU A 101 13.99 -5.50 -4.05
C LEU A 101 15.18 -5.59 -5.02
N PRO A 102 14.96 -5.47 -6.35
CA PRO A 102 16.02 -5.57 -7.36
C PRO A 102 16.83 -4.26 -7.48
N TYR A 103 17.04 -3.57 -6.38
CA TYR A 103 17.74 -2.29 -6.35
C TYR A 103 18.98 -2.37 -5.47
N ARG A 104 19.97 -1.53 -5.76
CA ARG A 104 21.19 -1.39 -4.95
C ARG A 104 20.86 -0.74 -3.61
N SER A 105 21.72 -0.98 -2.62
CA SER A 105 21.64 -0.26 -1.35
C SER A 105 21.72 1.25 -1.57
N GLU A 106 21.02 2.01 -0.73
CA GLU A 106 21.06 3.48 -0.69
C GLU A 106 20.73 4.16 -2.03
N SER A 107 19.73 3.63 -2.73
CA SER A 107 19.29 4.14 -4.05
C SER A 107 18.19 5.18 -3.97
N PHE A 108 17.40 5.19 -2.90
CA PHE A 108 16.19 6.02 -2.78
C PHE A 108 16.23 6.94 -1.57
N ASP A 109 15.60 8.12 -1.69
CA ASP A 109 15.43 9.08 -0.61
C ASP A 109 14.13 8.85 0.17
N ALA A 110 13.12 8.26 -0.49
CA ALA A 110 11.87 7.89 0.13
C ALA A 110 11.34 6.56 -0.42
N ILE A 111 10.68 5.80 0.44
CA ILE A 111 9.96 4.59 0.07
C ILE A 111 8.52 4.77 0.54
N VAL A 112 7.58 4.55 -0.36
CA VAL A 112 6.15 4.69 -0.07
C VAL A 112 5.41 3.42 -0.44
N SER A 113 4.32 3.14 0.25
CA SER A 113 3.42 2.05 -0.11
C SER A 113 1.98 2.38 0.27
N SER A 114 1.05 1.92 -0.56
CA SER A 114 -0.38 2.00 -0.27
C SER A 114 -1.02 0.63 -0.50
N TYR A 115 -1.65 0.09 0.54
CA TYR A 115 -2.38 -1.20 0.53
C TYR A 115 -1.50 -2.46 0.43
N LEU A 116 -0.27 -2.44 0.94
CA LEU A 116 0.66 -3.57 0.93
C LEU A 116 0.75 -4.32 2.26
N ALA A 117 0.82 -3.58 3.37
CA ALA A 117 1.31 -4.09 4.66
C ALA A 117 0.59 -5.35 5.18
N LYS A 118 -0.70 -5.53 4.84
CA LYS A 118 -1.51 -6.68 5.24
C LYS A 118 -1.31 -7.96 4.39
N TYR A 119 -0.46 -7.91 3.35
CA TYR A 119 -0.26 -9.01 2.42
C TYR A 119 1.16 -9.61 2.43
N VAL A 120 2.08 -9.00 3.15
CA VAL A 120 3.53 -9.28 3.10
C VAL A 120 4.08 -9.71 4.45
N ASP A 121 5.28 -10.27 4.45
CA ASP A 121 6.11 -10.31 5.64
C ASP A 121 6.71 -8.92 5.85
N ILE A 122 6.12 -8.16 6.77
CA ILE A 122 6.52 -6.77 6.98
C ILE A 122 7.94 -6.64 7.54
N GLN A 123 8.47 -7.68 8.20
CA GLN A 123 9.87 -7.69 8.66
C GLN A 123 10.82 -7.70 7.46
N GLU A 124 10.62 -8.63 6.51
CA GLU A 124 11.45 -8.73 5.31
C GLU A 124 11.36 -7.45 4.47
N VAL A 125 10.16 -6.88 4.33
CA VAL A 125 9.95 -5.60 3.62
C VAL A 125 10.72 -4.46 4.28
N ILE A 126 10.67 -4.33 5.62
CA ILE A 126 11.39 -3.26 6.32
C ILE A 126 12.91 -3.45 6.23
N ASP A 127 13.41 -4.69 6.25
CA ASP A 127 14.82 -4.98 6.05
C ASP A 127 15.30 -4.55 4.65
N GLU A 128 14.51 -4.81 3.61
CA GLU A 128 14.79 -4.33 2.27
C GLU A 128 14.66 -2.80 2.15
N CYS A 129 13.65 -2.20 2.78
CA CYS A 129 13.54 -0.74 2.87
C CYS A 129 14.79 -0.12 3.51
N TRP A 130 15.25 -0.69 4.63
CA TRP A 130 16.48 -0.23 5.28
C TRP A 130 17.69 -0.28 4.34
N ARG A 131 17.80 -1.38 3.59
CA ARG A 131 18.92 -1.59 2.67
C ARG A 131 18.95 -0.58 1.53
N VAL A 132 17.80 -0.33 0.89
CA VAL A 132 17.74 0.50 -0.33
C VAL A 132 17.53 1.99 -0.05
N LEU A 133 17.12 2.35 1.17
CA LEU A 133 16.94 3.74 1.59
C LEU A 133 18.27 4.37 1.98
N ARG A 134 18.53 5.59 1.53
CA ARG A 134 19.68 6.40 1.93
C ARG A 134 19.57 6.84 3.40
N PRO A 135 20.68 7.12 4.09
CA PRO A 135 20.63 7.84 5.36
C PRO A 135 19.87 9.17 5.22
N GLY A 136 19.06 9.49 6.20
CA GLY A 136 18.14 10.65 6.16
C GLY A 136 16.87 10.43 5.32
N GLY A 137 16.71 9.27 4.71
CA GLY A 137 15.52 8.95 3.91
C GLY A 137 14.33 8.50 4.76
N ILE A 138 13.13 8.53 4.18
CA ILE A 138 11.87 8.24 4.87
C ILE A 138 11.15 7.02 4.28
N VAL A 139 10.52 6.22 5.14
CA VAL A 139 9.52 5.20 4.75
C VAL A 139 8.12 5.67 5.12
N VAL A 140 7.13 5.40 4.26
CA VAL A 140 5.72 5.77 4.50
C VAL A 140 4.83 4.62 4.05
N PHE A 141 4.23 3.92 5.00
CA PHE A 141 3.27 2.85 4.76
C PHE A 141 1.86 3.34 5.03
N HIS A 142 0.95 3.11 4.10
CA HIS A 142 -0.48 3.39 4.24
C HIS A 142 -1.28 2.14 3.95
N ASP A 143 -2.29 1.86 4.78
CA ASP A 143 -3.24 0.79 4.51
C ASP A 143 -4.55 1.02 5.29
N PHE A 144 -5.56 0.19 4.99
CA PHE A 144 -6.78 0.12 5.78
C PHE A 144 -6.51 -0.41 7.19
N THR A 145 -7.30 0.09 8.15
CA THR A 145 -7.35 -0.40 9.52
C THR A 145 -8.79 -0.73 9.91
N TYR A 146 -8.97 -1.66 10.85
CA TYR A 146 -10.29 -1.94 11.39
C TYR A 146 -10.62 -0.92 12.48
N PRO A 147 -11.69 -0.13 12.30
CA PRO A 147 -12.04 0.90 13.26
C PRO A 147 -12.64 0.31 14.54
N HIS A 148 -12.56 1.07 15.64
CA HIS A 148 -13.09 0.69 16.94
C HIS A 148 -14.40 1.40 17.28
N GLY A 149 -15.07 0.94 18.37
CA GLY A 149 -16.26 1.56 18.90
C GLY A 149 -17.44 1.56 17.93
N PHE A 150 -18.18 2.66 17.89
CA PHE A 150 -19.36 2.81 17.01
C PHE A 150 -19.04 2.62 15.52
N MET A 151 -17.86 3.06 15.09
CA MET A 151 -17.44 2.96 13.70
C MET A 151 -17.28 1.49 13.23
N SER A 152 -16.97 0.56 14.11
CA SER A 152 -16.89 -0.86 13.77
C SER A 152 -18.24 -1.43 13.30
N GLY A 153 -19.34 -0.98 13.88
CA GLY A 153 -20.68 -1.37 13.46
C GLY A 153 -21.03 -0.84 12.05
N LEU A 154 -20.67 0.39 11.73
CA LEU A 154 -20.83 0.96 10.39
C LEU A 154 -19.95 0.25 9.37
N TRP A 155 -18.71 -0.04 9.72
CA TRP A 155 -17.76 -0.80 8.92
C TRP A 155 -18.29 -2.18 8.55
N ASN A 156 -18.80 -2.91 9.53
CA ASN A 156 -19.35 -4.25 9.29
C ASN A 156 -20.57 -4.22 8.35
N ARG A 157 -21.45 -3.22 8.50
CA ARG A 157 -22.60 -3.02 7.59
C ARG A 157 -22.13 -2.66 6.18
N TYR A 158 -21.15 -1.76 6.08
CA TYR A 158 -20.56 -1.38 4.81
C TYR A 158 -19.96 -2.59 4.07
N PHE A 159 -19.16 -3.42 4.75
CA PHE A 159 -18.61 -4.63 4.14
C PHE A 159 -19.66 -5.70 3.82
N ALA A 160 -20.75 -5.76 4.58
CA ALA A 160 -21.91 -6.61 4.21
C ALA A 160 -22.52 -6.15 2.87
N LEU A 161 -22.64 -4.84 2.64
CA LEU A 161 -23.10 -4.28 1.36
C LEU A 161 -22.10 -4.56 0.23
N LEU A 162 -20.79 -4.42 0.47
CA LEU A 162 -19.77 -4.76 -0.53
C LEU A 162 -19.81 -6.25 -0.90
N ARG A 163 -19.98 -7.15 0.07
CA ARG A 163 -20.16 -8.59 -0.20
C ARG A 163 -21.40 -8.87 -1.04
N LEU A 164 -22.50 -8.15 -0.78
CA LEU A 164 -23.70 -8.25 -1.61
C LEU A 164 -23.44 -7.74 -3.04
N ALA A 165 -22.79 -6.59 -3.19
CA ALA A 165 -22.39 -6.03 -4.49
C ALA A 165 -21.48 -6.99 -5.28
N GLY A 166 -20.57 -7.68 -4.59
CA GLY A 166 -19.68 -8.67 -5.19
C GLY A 166 -20.40 -9.88 -5.83
N ARG A 167 -21.69 -10.11 -5.49
CA ARG A 167 -22.50 -11.14 -6.17
C ARG A 167 -22.84 -10.73 -7.61
N PHE A 168 -22.90 -9.43 -7.88
CA PHE A 168 -23.26 -8.87 -9.18
C PHE A 168 -22.02 -8.47 -10.00
N VAL A 169 -20.85 -8.30 -9.36
CA VAL A 169 -19.59 -7.92 -10.01
C VAL A 169 -18.58 -9.06 -9.82
N ALA A 170 -18.62 -10.04 -10.72
CA ALA A 170 -17.85 -11.28 -10.59
C ALA A 170 -16.33 -11.06 -10.39
N SER A 171 -15.74 -10.07 -11.07
CA SER A 171 -14.31 -9.73 -10.98
C SER A 171 -13.88 -9.22 -9.60
N TRP A 172 -14.83 -8.75 -8.77
CA TRP A 172 -14.57 -8.23 -7.42
C TRP A 172 -15.11 -9.13 -6.30
N LYS A 173 -15.78 -10.22 -6.64
CA LYS A 173 -16.42 -11.12 -5.67
C LYS A 173 -15.46 -11.61 -4.60
N VAL A 174 -14.26 -12.02 -5.00
CA VAL A 174 -13.26 -12.58 -4.08
C VAL A 174 -12.74 -11.49 -3.14
N VAL A 175 -12.41 -10.32 -3.68
CA VAL A 175 -11.92 -9.17 -2.90
C VAL A 175 -12.98 -8.73 -1.88
N PHE A 176 -14.20 -8.43 -2.32
CA PHE A 176 -15.27 -7.98 -1.42
C PHE A 176 -15.69 -9.05 -0.40
N GLY A 177 -15.48 -10.32 -0.71
CA GLY A 177 -15.78 -11.43 0.19
C GLY A 177 -14.80 -11.62 1.33
N GLN A 178 -13.52 -11.25 1.13
CA GLN A 178 -12.44 -11.62 2.04
C GLN A 178 -11.65 -10.42 2.61
N LEU A 179 -11.74 -9.24 1.99
CA LEU A 179 -10.91 -8.07 2.36
C LEU A 179 -11.14 -7.62 3.81
N ASP A 180 -12.38 -7.67 4.28
CA ASP A 180 -12.74 -7.31 5.65
C ASP A 180 -12.00 -8.16 6.70
N ASP A 181 -11.96 -9.47 6.50
CA ASP A 181 -11.26 -10.39 7.40
C ASP A 181 -9.74 -10.17 7.36
N VAL A 182 -9.19 -9.87 6.17
CA VAL A 182 -7.77 -9.53 6.01
C VAL A 182 -7.42 -8.28 6.80
N ILE A 183 -8.26 -7.23 6.72
CA ILE A 183 -8.05 -5.98 7.45
C ILE A 183 -8.15 -6.20 8.96
N LYS A 184 -9.19 -6.91 9.42
CA LYS A 184 -9.43 -7.18 10.84
C LYS A 184 -8.28 -7.93 11.51
N ASN A 185 -7.67 -8.87 10.79
CA ASN A 185 -6.66 -9.76 11.35
C ASN A 185 -5.23 -9.29 11.07
N SER A 186 -5.03 -8.16 10.39
CA SER A 186 -3.70 -7.77 9.96
C SER A 186 -2.81 -7.23 11.09
N GLY A 187 -3.37 -6.43 12.02
CA GLY A 187 -2.59 -5.76 13.06
C GLY A 187 -1.37 -4.97 12.54
N TRP A 188 -1.39 -4.60 11.27
CA TRP A 188 -0.23 -4.13 10.54
C TRP A 188 0.40 -2.84 11.11
N VAL A 189 -0.40 -1.95 11.71
CA VAL A 189 0.12 -0.66 12.24
C VAL A 189 1.12 -0.91 13.35
N ASP A 190 0.71 -1.67 14.37
CA ASP A 190 1.57 -1.95 15.54
C ASP A 190 2.76 -2.82 15.15
N GLN A 191 2.56 -3.81 14.27
CA GLN A 191 3.65 -4.65 13.77
C GLN A 191 4.69 -3.81 13.01
N THR A 192 4.25 -2.95 12.09
CA THR A 192 5.14 -2.08 11.31
C THR A 192 5.91 -1.12 12.23
N ALA A 193 5.23 -0.45 13.16
CA ALA A 193 5.86 0.49 14.09
C ALA A 193 6.94 -0.20 14.94
N ASN A 194 6.60 -1.33 15.56
CA ASN A 194 7.54 -2.10 16.39
C ASN A 194 8.78 -2.57 15.60
N ILE A 195 8.59 -3.03 14.36
CA ILE A 195 9.71 -3.49 13.53
C ILE A 195 10.59 -2.31 13.11
N LEU A 196 10.00 -1.16 12.74
CA LEU A 196 10.76 0.06 12.43
C LEU A 196 11.62 0.51 13.60
N GLU A 197 11.06 0.54 14.82
CA GLU A 197 11.81 0.86 16.05
C GLU A 197 12.95 -0.13 16.31
N ASN A 198 12.67 -1.43 16.21
CA ASN A 198 13.67 -2.50 16.39
C ASN A 198 14.80 -2.40 15.35
N ARG A 199 14.49 -1.99 14.13
CA ARG A 199 15.44 -1.77 13.03
C ARG A 199 16.20 -0.45 13.15
N LYS A 200 15.91 0.34 14.19
CA LYS A 200 16.57 1.63 14.49
C LYS A 200 16.19 2.76 13.54
N PHE A 201 15.05 2.70 12.91
CA PHE A 201 14.44 3.88 12.34
C PHE A 201 14.11 4.87 13.47
N GLN A 202 14.17 6.15 13.15
CA GLN A 202 13.85 7.25 14.06
C GLN A 202 12.53 7.90 13.67
N ASN A 203 11.97 8.72 14.56
CA ASN A 203 10.74 9.48 14.31
C ASN A 203 9.59 8.60 13.79
N VAL A 204 9.37 7.44 14.45
CA VAL A 204 8.27 6.56 14.11
C VAL A 204 6.95 7.21 14.47
N HIS A 205 6.11 7.49 13.47
CA HIS A 205 4.82 8.15 13.64
C HIS A 205 3.70 7.31 13.07
N CYS A 206 2.64 7.11 13.88
CA CYS A 206 1.40 6.47 13.46
C CYS A 206 0.28 7.52 13.44
N ARG A 207 -0.41 7.67 12.32
CA ARG A 207 -1.57 8.58 12.18
C ARG A 207 -2.76 7.84 11.61
N TRP A 208 -3.91 8.00 12.25
CA TRP A 208 -5.18 7.40 11.81
C TRP A 208 -6.03 8.43 11.07
N TYR A 209 -6.72 7.95 10.06
CA TYR A 209 -7.56 8.76 9.19
C TYR A 209 -8.98 8.20 9.13
N THR A 210 -9.94 9.03 8.73
CA THR A 210 -11.33 8.65 8.45
C THR A 210 -11.91 7.79 9.58
N ALA A 211 -11.86 8.35 10.81
CA ALA A 211 -12.35 7.69 12.03
C ALA A 211 -11.76 6.28 12.29
N GLY A 212 -10.49 6.09 11.95
CA GLY A 212 -9.76 4.84 12.21
C GLY A 212 -9.96 3.75 11.15
N THR A 213 -10.39 4.11 9.93
CA THR A 213 -10.53 3.15 8.82
C THR A 213 -9.29 3.04 7.95
N ALA A 214 -8.34 3.96 8.12
CA ALA A 214 -7.04 3.91 7.47
C ALA A 214 -5.97 4.48 8.41
N ALA A 215 -4.71 4.11 8.20
CA ALA A 215 -3.58 4.68 8.91
C ALA A 215 -2.38 4.90 7.99
N ILE A 216 -1.50 5.78 8.42
CA ILE A 216 -0.15 5.95 7.87
C ILE A 216 0.85 5.72 9.00
N VAL A 217 1.84 4.88 8.73
CA VAL A 217 3.03 4.69 9.57
C VAL A 217 4.22 5.22 8.78
N SER A 218 4.98 6.13 9.38
CA SER A 218 6.17 6.71 8.75
C SER A 218 7.34 6.71 9.71
N ALA A 219 8.57 6.60 9.17
CA ALA A 219 9.80 6.65 9.96
C ALA A 219 10.98 7.07 9.10
N GLU A 220 12.04 7.57 9.72
CA GLU A 220 13.25 8.05 9.07
C GLU A 220 14.43 7.12 9.34
N LYS A 221 15.23 6.84 8.32
CA LYS A 221 16.52 6.17 8.48
C LYS A 221 17.55 7.21 8.94
N PRO A 222 18.25 6.98 10.07
CA PRO A 222 19.27 7.89 10.58
C PRO A 222 20.44 8.09 9.63
#